data_f83c2fde81f4fbb24628d3e0316cf59e
#
_entry.id   f83c2fde81f4fbb24628d3e0316cf59e
#
_cell.length_a   1.000
_cell.length_b   1.000
_cell.length_c   1.000
_cell.angle_alpha   90.00
_cell.angle_beta   90.00
_cell.angle_gamma   90.00
#
_symmetry.space_group_name_H-M   'P 1'
#
loop_
_entity.id
_entity.type
_entity.pdbx_description
1 polymer ?
#
loop_
_entity_poly.entity_id
_entity_poly.type
_entity_poly.pdbx_seq_one_letter_code
_entity_poly.pdbx_strand_id
1 'polypeptide(L)'
;VGLFSDGTAVKLVGEETFRITSDLVDDYITVDTDAVCAAIKDVFIDTRSIVEPAGALGVAAIKQYVAKNKTKGETYAAILCGANMNFDRLRFVAERAEVGEEREALFAVTIPEERGSFKRFCGLIGELPGGPRNVTEFNYRISNAAQAHVFVGITTQAKGESAKVAANFNKHGFKT
;
A
#
# COMPACT_ATOMS: atom_id res chain seq x y z
N VAL A 1 15.71 6.36 2.80
CA VAL A 1 14.78 7.21 3.58
C VAL A 1 13.70 7.66 2.62
N GLY A 2 12.45 7.25 2.87
CA GLY A 2 11.31 7.63 2.04
C GLY A 2 10.93 9.10 2.26
N LEU A 3 10.61 9.81 1.17
CA LEU A 3 10.21 11.22 1.23
C LEU A 3 8.72 11.41 1.60
N PHE A 4 7.95 10.33 1.73
CA PHE A 4 6.52 10.42 2.01
C PHE A 4 6.25 10.92 3.44
N SER A 5 6.95 10.39 4.44
CA SER A 5 6.93 10.86 5.83
C SER A 5 8.14 11.78 6.08
N ASP A 6 8.16 12.92 5.40
CA ASP A 6 9.30 13.84 5.37
C ASP A 6 9.68 14.37 6.77
N GLY A 7 8.73 14.53 7.68
CA GLY A 7 8.98 14.92 9.07
C GLY A 7 9.87 13.95 9.85
N THR A 8 10.02 12.70 9.38
CA THR A 8 10.91 11.69 9.99
C THR A 8 12.09 11.29 9.10
N ALA A 9 12.19 11.89 7.90
CA ALA A 9 13.18 11.53 6.88
C ALA A 9 14.52 12.26 7.09
N VAL A 10 15.20 12.01 8.21
CA VAL A 10 16.51 12.61 8.53
C VAL A 10 17.65 11.69 8.15
N LYS A 11 18.74 12.26 7.59
CA LYS A 11 19.97 11.51 7.29
C LYS A 11 20.87 11.33 8.49
N LEU A 12 20.89 12.32 9.37
CA LEU A 12 21.71 12.35 10.58
C LEU A 12 20.81 12.74 11.74
N VAL A 13 20.68 11.84 12.70
CA VAL A 13 19.93 12.11 13.94
C VAL A 13 20.77 13.00 14.87
N GLY A 14 20.09 13.79 15.74
CA GLY A 14 20.79 14.58 16.75
C GLY A 14 21.43 13.68 17.80
N GLU A 15 22.65 14.00 18.24
CA GLU A 15 23.42 13.17 19.18
C GLU A 15 22.70 12.95 20.50
N GLU A 16 22.12 14.01 21.09
CA GLU A 16 21.40 13.91 22.36
C GLU A 16 20.07 13.14 22.24
N THR A 17 19.32 13.36 21.18
CA THR A 17 18.08 12.60 20.95
C THR A 17 18.38 11.13 20.72
N PHE A 18 19.44 10.82 19.96
CA PHE A 18 19.89 9.44 19.76
C PHE A 18 20.32 8.78 21.05
N ARG A 19 21.14 9.47 21.87
CA ARG A 19 21.57 8.96 23.17
C ARG A 19 20.40 8.60 24.08
N ILE A 20 19.42 9.51 24.20
CA ILE A 20 18.23 9.29 25.03
C ILE A 20 17.39 8.14 24.50
N THR A 21 17.12 8.10 23.20
CA THR A 21 16.27 7.04 22.62
C THR A 21 16.95 5.67 22.66
N SER A 22 18.28 5.61 22.56
CA SER A 22 19.03 4.35 22.68
C SER A 22 18.91 3.72 24.07
N ASP A 23 18.74 4.55 25.10
CA ASP A 23 18.62 4.07 26.48
C ASP A 23 17.17 3.77 26.91
N LEU A 24 16.17 4.48 26.32
CA LEU A 24 14.81 4.48 26.84
C LEU A 24 13.79 3.83 25.90
N VAL A 25 14.10 3.59 24.63
CA VAL A 25 13.17 2.99 23.67
C VAL A 25 13.38 1.48 23.61
N ASP A 26 12.31 0.74 23.89
CA ASP A 26 12.35 -0.73 23.94
C ASP A 26 12.44 -1.38 22.55
N ASP A 27 11.76 -0.80 21.53
CA ASP A 27 11.74 -1.36 20.17
C ASP A 27 11.42 -0.30 19.12
N TYR A 28 11.77 -0.61 17.86
CA TYR A 28 11.51 0.22 16.69
C TYR A 28 10.73 -0.58 15.65
N ILE A 29 9.59 -0.04 15.24
CA ILE A 29 8.74 -0.65 14.20
C ILE A 29 8.82 0.20 12.94
N THR A 30 9.20 -0.41 11.84
CA THR A 30 9.16 0.22 10.51
C THR A 30 7.86 -0.14 9.80
N VAL A 31 7.25 0.84 9.16
CA VAL A 31 6.01 0.69 8.38
C VAL A 31 6.21 1.21 6.97
N ASP A 32 5.53 0.63 6.00
CA ASP A 32 5.57 1.09 4.62
C ASP A 32 4.59 2.23 4.35
N THR A 33 4.70 2.82 3.17
CA THR A 33 3.87 3.94 2.74
C THR A 33 2.39 3.59 2.69
N ASP A 34 2.03 2.37 2.30
CA ASP A 34 0.65 1.94 2.17
C ASP A 34 -0.01 1.78 3.53
N ALA A 35 0.70 1.22 4.50
CA ALA A 35 0.25 1.15 5.88
C ALA A 35 0.03 2.54 6.49
N VAL A 36 0.91 3.50 6.17
CA VAL A 36 0.74 4.90 6.62
C VAL A 36 -0.49 5.54 5.96
N CYS A 37 -0.71 5.34 4.67
CA CYS A 37 -1.91 5.86 3.98
C CYS A 37 -3.19 5.25 4.56
N ALA A 38 -3.22 3.95 4.84
CA ALA A 38 -4.33 3.29 5.51
C ALA A 38 -4.58 3.88 6.91
N ALA A 39 -3.52 4.15 7.69
CA ALA A 39 -3.65 4.78 9.01
C ALA A 39 -4.19 6.22 8.94
N ILE A 40 -3.78 7.02 7.95
CA ILE A 40 -4.34 8.37 7.72
C ILE A 40 -5.86 8.26 7.46
N LYS A 41 -6.26 7.29 6.62
CA LYS A 41 -7.68 7.04 6.33
C LYS A 41 -8.46 6.64 7.58
N ASP A 42 -7.94 5.73 8.40
CA ASP A 42 -8.58 5.32 9.65
C ASP A 42 -8.80 6.53 10.59
N VAL A 43 -7.74 7.32 10.81
CA VAL A 43 -7.84 8.54 11.64
C VAL A 43 -8.91 9.48 11.10
N PHE A 44 -8.96 9.68 9.76
CA PHE A 44 -9.98 10.53 9.16
C PHE A 44 -11.39 9.98 9.34
N ILE A 45 -11.60 8.68 9.18
CA ILE A 45 -12.92 8.05 9.33
C ILE A 45 -13.42 8.25 10.77
N ASP A 46 -12.55 8.05 11.76
CA ASP A 46 -12.93 8.10 13.16
C ASP A 46 -13.07 9.52 13.72
N THR A 47 -12.19 10.43 13.29
CA THR A 47 -12.07 11.76 13.90
C THR A 47 -12.47 12.92 13.01
N ARG A 48 -12.58 12.70 11.69
CA ARG A 48 -12.71 13.74 10.64
C ARG A 48 -11.51 14.69 10.58
N SER A 49 -10.38 14.28 11.15
CA SER A 49 -9.12 15.04 11.10
C SER A 49 -8.15 14.39 10.14
N ILE A 50 -7.43 15.20 9.38
CA ILE A 50 -6.37 14.74 8.51
C ILE A 50 -5.03 14.98 9.20
N VAL A 51 -4.29 13.90 9.46
CA VAL A 51 -2.92 13.98 9.99
C VAL A 51 -1.92 13.85 8.85
N GLU A 52 -0.75 14.44 9.02
CA GLU A 52 0.35 14.25 8.08
C GLU A 52 0.91 12.80 8.13
N PRO A 53 1.63 12.34 7.11
CA PRO A 53 2.17 10.99 7.09
C PRO A 53 3.03 10.64 8.32
N ALA A 54 3.87 11.55 8.78
CA ALA A 54 4.67 11.37 10.00
C ALA A 54 3.79 11.18 11.25
N GLY A 55 2.67 11.92 11.33
CA GLY A 55 1.71 11.83 12.44
C GLY A 55 0.93 10.52 12.50
N ALA A 56 0.78 9.82 11.37
CA ALA A 56 0.07 8.54 11.29
C ALA A 56 0.95 7.32 11.57
N LEU A 57 2.27 7.46 11.65
CA LEU A 57 3.21 6.35 11.83
C LEU A 57 2.90 5.50 13.07
N GLY A 58 2.52 6.13 14.18
CA GLY A 58 2.20 5.43 15.42
C GLY A 58 0.98 4.51 15.27
N VAL A 59 -0.07 4.96 14.59
CA VAL A 59 -1.27 4.14 14.32
C VAL A 59 -0.93 2.98 13.36
N ALA A 60 -0.18 3.25 12.29
CA ALA A 60 0.28 2.22 11.37
C ALA A 60 1.12 1.14 12.09
N ALA A 61 2.03 1.57 12.97
CA ALA A 61 2.87 0.67 13.77
C ALA A 61 2.04 -0.19 14.73
N ILE A 62 1.06 0.38 15.43
CA ILE A 62 0.15 -0.38 16.31
C ILE A 62 -0.62 -1.43 15.50
N LYS A 63 -1.20 -1.07 14.35
CA LYS A 63 -1.91 -2.04 13.49
C LYS A 63 -1.01 -3.20 13.08
N GLN A 64 0.22 -2.91 12.65
CA GLN A 64 1.20 -3.93 12.27
C GLN A 64 1.61 -4.81 13.46
N TYR A 65 1.85 -4.21 14.62
CA TYR A 65 2.21 -4.91 15.85
C TYR A 65 1.10 -5.88 16.29
N VAL A 66 -0.14 -5.41 16.37
CA VAL A 66 -1.30 -6.21 16.75
C VAL A 66 -1.50 -7.39 15.78
N ALA A 67 -1.41 -7.12 14.47
CA ALA A 67 -1.54 -8.17 13.46
C ALA A 67 -0.44 -9.24 13.55
N LYS A 68 0.82 -8.81 13.73
CA LYS A 68 1.99 -9.69 13.83
C LYS A 68 1.95 -10.56 15.10
N ASN A 69 1.64 -9.95 16.24
CA ASN A 69 1.69 -10.62 17.54
C ASN A 69 0.34 -11.26 17.93
N LYS A 70 -0.74 -11.00 17.17
CA LYS A 70 -2.11 -11.50 17.44
C LYS A 70 -2.59 -11.15 18.85
N THR A 71 -2.20 -9.99 19.35
CA THR A 71 -2.54 -9.52 20.70
C THR A 71 -4.03 -9.26 20.84
N LYS A 72 -4.58 -9.50 22.03
CA LYS A 72 -5.99 -9.29 22.35
C LYS A 72 -6.15 -8.71 23.75
N GLY A 73 -7.09 -7.79 23.92
CA GLY A 73 -7.42 -7.21 25.23
C GLY A 73 -6.36 -6.26 25.78
N GLU A 74 -5.42 -5.83 24.96
CA GLU A 74 -4.40 -4.85 25.33
C GLU A 74 -4.84 -3.42 24.97
N THR A 75 -4.30 -2.44 25.66
CA THR A 75 -4.52 -1.02 25.39
C THR A 75 -3.26 -0.42 24.81
N TYR A 76 -3.39 0.25 23.68
CA TYR A 76 -2.29 0.93 23.00
C TYR A 76 -2.55 2.43 22.92
N ALA A 77 -1.50 3.22 22.96
CA ALA A 77 -1.57 4.66 22.76
C ALA A 77 -0.58 5.08 21.68
N ALA A 78 -1.02 5.94 20.78
CA ALA A 78 -0.17 6.58 19.79
C ALA A 78 -0.37 8.09 19.83
N ILE A 79 0.71 8.84 19.62
CA ILE A 79 0.63 10.30 19.47
C ILE A 79 0.29 10.59 18.00
N LEU A 80 -0.89 11.18 17.78
CA LEU A 80 -1.26 11.77 16.50
C LEU A 80 -0.73 13.19 16.45
N CYS A 81 0.28 13.44 15.67
CA CYS A 81 0.94 14.74 15.58
C CYS A 81 1.05 15.19 14.12
N GLY A 82 1.01 16.53 13.96
CA GLY A 82 1.22 17.18 12.67
C GLY A 82 0.01 17.10 11.73
N ALA A 83 -0.17 18.19 11.00
CA ALA A 83 -1.20 18.34 9.97
C ALA A 83 -0.62 19.00 8.69
N ASN A 84 0.69 18.91 8.49
CA ASN A 84 1.40 19.47 7.33
C ASN A 84 1.15 18.58 6.09
N MET A 85 -0.10 18.58 5.65
CA MET A 85 -0.57 17.80 4.51
C MET A 85 -0.95 18.75 3.36
N ASN A 86 -0.26 18.63 2.23
CA ASN A 86 -0.66 19.31 1.02
C ASN A 86 -1.91 18.66 0.43
N PHE A 87 -2.87 19.48 -0.02
CA PHE A 87 -4.14 18.98 -0.58
C PHE A 87 -3.94 18.01 -1.74
N ASP A 88 -2.96 18.27 -2.60
CA ASP A 88 -2.64 17.38 -3.74
C ASP A 88 -2.21 15.98 -3.32
N ARG A 89 -1.65 15.82 -2.11
CA ARG A 89 -1.27 14.50 -1.57
C ARG A 89 -2.46 13.66 -1.12
N LEU A 90 -3.63 14.27 -0.89
CA LEU A 90 -4.82 13.52 -0.44
C LEU A 90 -5.28 12.50 -1.47
N ARG A 91 -5.14 12.80 -2.77
CA ARG A 91 -5.43 11.83 -3.81
C ARG A 91 -4.53 10.61 -3.70
N PHE A 92 -3.22 10.82 -3.59
CA PHE A 92 -2.26 9.74 -3.42
C PHE A 92 -2.56 8.90 -2.16
N VAL A 93 -2.88 9.56 -1.05
CA VAL A 93 -3.25 8.86 0.20
C VAL A 93 -4.49 8.01 0.00
N ALA A 94 -5.54 8.53 -0.65
CA ALA A 94 -6.78 7.81 -0.89
C ALA A 94 -6.56 6.55 -1.75
N GLU A 95 -5.80 6.67 -2.84
CA GLU A 95 -5.47 5.55 -3.74
C GLU A 95 -4.63 4.48 -3.00
N ARG A 96 -3.59 4.89 -2.27
CA ARG A 96 -2.68 3.97 -1.57
C ARG A 96 -3.29 3.35 -0.30
N ALA A 97 -4.26 4.00 0.32
CA ALA A 97 -4.95 3.45 1.48
C ALA A 97 -5.71 2.16 1.16
N GLU A 98 -6.32 2.06 -0.03
CA GLU A 98 -7.00 0.83 -0.47
C GLU A 98 -6.01 -0.34 -0.64
N VAL A 99 -4.79 -0.04 -1.13
CA VAL A 99 -3.70 -1.04 -1.22
C VAL A 99 -3.22 -1.45 0.17
N GLY A 100 -3.01 -0.50 1.07
CA GLY A 100 -2.57 -0.75 2.44
C GLY A 100 -3.59 -1.53 3.28
N GLU A 101 -4.88 -1.44 2.94
CA GLU A 101 -5.95 -2.26 3.53
C GLU A 101 -6.15 -3.60 2.81
N GLU A 102 -5.33 -3.88 1.80
CA GLU A 102 -5.45 -5.07 0.95
C GLU A 102 -6.84 -5.22 0.29
N ARG A 103 -7.50 -4.10 -0.03
CA ARG A 103 -8.77 -4.07 -0.79
C ARG A 103 -8.58 -3.86 -2.28
N GLU A 104 -7.39 -3.45 -2.66
CA GLU A 104 -6.94 -3.30 -4.03
C GLU A 104 -5.55 -3.90 -4.21
N ALA A 105 -5.31 -4.47 -5.38
CA ALA A 105 -3.99 -4.92 -5.79
C ALA A 105 -3.62 -4.27 -7.13
N LEU A 106 -2.41 -3.71 -7.20
CA LEU A 106 -1.86 -3.08 -8.39
C LEU A 106 -0.83 -4.01 -9.04
N PHE A 107 -0.96 -4.22 -10.34
CA PHE A 107 -0.08 -5.07 -11.11
C PHE A 107 0.52 -4.33 -12.30
N ALA A 108 1.82 -4.48 -12.49
CA ALA A 108 2.49 -4.14 -13.74
C ALA A 108 2.67 -5.44 -14.53
N VAL A 109 1.93 -5.58 -15.63
CA VAL A 109 1.87 -6.83 -16.40
C VAL A 109 2.45 -6.61 -17.79
N THR A 110 3.36 -7.46 -18.20
CA THR A 110 3.86 -7.49 -19.58
C THR A 110 3.04 -8.48 -20.39
N ILE A 111 2.44 -8.02 -21.48
CA ILE A 111 1.66 -8.86 -22.39
C ILE A 111 2.27 -8.87 -23.79
N PRO A 112 2.18 -10.00 -24.53
CA PRO A 112 2.58 -10.04 -25.93
C PRO A 112 1.73 -9.09 -26.78
N GLU A 113 2.34 -8.35 -27.71
CA GLU A 113 1.63 -7.50 -28.66
C GLU A 113 1.15 -8.33 -29.85
N GLU A 114 0.15 -9.16 -29.60
CA GLU A 114 -0.46 -10.09 -30.56
C GLU A 114 -1.98 -9.94 -30.55
N ARG A 115 -2.60 -10.23 -31.69
CA ARG A 115 -4.07 -10.24 -31.77
C ARG A 115 -4.69 -11.18 -30.73
N GLY A 116 -5.58 -10.64 -29.88
CA GLY A 116 -6.28 -11.40 -28.86
C GLY A 116 -5.56 -11.52 -27.52
N SER A 117 -4.30 -11.11 -27.39
CA SER A 117 -3.54 -11.15 -26.14
C SER A 117 -4.22 -10.33 -25.05
N PHE A 118 -4.62 -9.11 -25.39
CA PHE A 118 -5.36 -8.23 -24.50
C PHE A 118 -6.71 -8.83 -24.07
N LYS A 119 -7.47 -9.42 -25.00
CA LYS A 119 -8.75 -10.10 -24.68
C LYS A 119 -8.52 -11.27 -23.72
N ARG A 120 -7.46 -12.08 -23.93
CA ARG A 120 -7.11 -13.18 -23.02
C ARG A 120 -6.78 -12.66 -21.63
N PHE A 121 -5.99 -11.58 -21.54
CA PHE A 121 -5.65 -10.96 -20.27
C PHE A 121 -6.89 -10.47 -19.50
N CYS A 122 -7.78 -9.74 -20.17
CA CYS A 122 -9.04 -9.30 -19.56
C CYS A 122 -9.93 -10.49 -19.13
N GLY A 123 -9.97 -11.55 -19.92
CA GLY A 123 -10.67 -12.79 -19.57
C GLY A 123 -10.17 -13.39 -18.26
N LEU A 124 -8.85 -13.42 -18.04
CA LEU A 124 -8.28 -13.94 -16.81
C LEU A 124 -8.67 -13.14 -15.55
N ILE A 125 -8.88 -11.83 -15.68
CA ILE A 125 -9.38 -11.00 -14.57
C ILE A 125 -10.82 -11.40 -14.22
N GLY A 126 -11.65 -11.70 -15.24
CA GLY A 126 -13.02 -12.16 -15.04
C GLY A 126 -13.14 -13.58 -14.47
N GLU A 127 -12.10 -14.41 -14.66
CA GLU A 127 -12.07 -15.82 -14.26
C GLU A 127 -11.22 -16.07 -13.01
N LEU A 128 -10.88 -15.02 -12.25
CA LEU A 128 -10.09 -15.17 -11.02
C LEU A 128 -10.82 -16.05 -9.98
N PRO A 129 -10.07 -16.84 -9.20
CA PRO A 129 -10.65 -17.64 -8.12
C PRO A 129 -11.47 -16.76 -7.16
N GLY A 130 -12.70 -17.15 -6.88
CA GLY A 130 -13.64 -16.37 -6.07
C GLY A 130 -14.54 -15.43 -6.89
N GLY A 131 -14.46 -15.46 -8.21
CA GLY A 131 -15.32 -14.71 -9.13
C GLY A 131 -14.69 -13.45 -9.73
N PRO A 132 -15.41 -12.71 -10.57
CA PRO A 132 -14.91 -11.53 -11.25
C PRO A 132 -14.52 -10.42 -10.27
N ARG A 133 -13.55 -9.60 -10.67
CA ARG A 133 -13.08 -8.44 -9.91
C ARG A 133 -13.38 -7.16 -10.67
N ASN A 134 -13.65 -6.10 -9.93
CA ASN A 134 -13.71 -4.77 -10.51
C ASN A 134 -12.30 -4.30 -10.84
N VAL A 135 -12.15 -3.74 -12.03
CA VAL A 135 -10.94 -3.03 -12.42
C VAL A 135 -11.06 -1.60 -11.91
N THR A 136 -10.11 -1.17 -11.12
CA THR A 136 -10.07 0.16 -10.48
C THR A 136 -9.20 1.13 -11.25
N GLU A 137 -8.14 0.60 -11.86
CA GLU A 137 -7.24 1.35 -12.72
C GLU A 137 -6.83 0.50 -13.92
N PHE A 138 -6.70 1.14 -15.07
CA PHE A 138 -6.24 0.47 -16.28
C PHE A 138 -5.44 1.43 -17.16
N ASN A 139 -4.18 1.11 -17.39
CA ASN A 139 -3.31 1.85 -18.28
C ASN A 139 -2.58 0.86 -19.20
N TYR A 140 -2.77 1.01 -20.50
CA TYR A 140 -2.14 0.18 -21.52
C TYR A 140 -1.12 1.02 -22.30
N ARG A 141 0.12 0.53 -22.37
CA ARG A 141 1.18 1.19 -23.14
C ARG A 141 1.95 0.18 -23.97
N ILE A 142 1.96 0.38 -25.27
CA ILE A 142 2.85 -0.35 -26.19
C ILE A 142 4.29 0.00 -25.84
N SER A 143 5.10 -0.99 -25.50
CA SER A 143 6.53 -0.82 -25.20
C SER A 143 7.37 -0.94 -26.45
N ASN A 144 7.08 -1.94 -27.29
CA ASN A 144 7.72 -2.17 -28.59
C ASN A 144 6.79 -3.03 -29.48
N ALA A 145 7.25 -3.41 -30.67
CA ALA A 145 6.45 -4.19 -31.61
C ALA A 145 6.05 -5.61 -31.11
N ALA A 146 6.68 -6.12 -30.04
CA ALA A 146 6.44 -7.46 -29.52
C ALA A 146 5.73 -7.48 -28.16
N GLN A 147 5.77 -6.38 -27.42
CA GLN A 147 5.30 -6.32 -26.03
C GLN A 147 4.61 -5.01 -25.69
N ALA A 148 3.58 -5.12 -24.87
CA ALA A 148 2.97 -3.98 -24.20
C ALA A 148 3.03 -4.16 -22.67
N HIS A 149 2.98 -3.04 -21.97
CA HIS A 149 2.87 -3.00 -20.52
C HIS A 149 1.47 -2.55 -20.14
N VAL A 150 0.85 -3.31 -19.27
CA VAL A 150 -0.43 -2.99 -18.67
C VAL A 150 -0.22 -2.72 -17.19
N PHE A 151 -0.62 -1.55 -16.74
CA PHE A 151 -0.76 -1.25 -15.33
C PHE A 151 -2.25 -1.39 -14.99
N VAL A 152 -2.58 -2.31 -14.08
CA VAL A 152 -3.96 -2.64 -13.74
C VAL A 152 -4.13 -2.71 -12.23
N GLY A 153 -5.14 -2.00 -11.74
CA GLY A 153 -5.66 -2.11 -10.39
C GLY A 153 -6.93 -2.99 -10.39
N ILE A 154 -7.02 -3.90 -9.46
CA ILE A 154 -8.21 -4.73 -9.27
C ILE A 154 -8.59 -4.82 -7.79
N THR A 155 -9.88 -4.89 -7.51
CA THR A 155 -10.36 -5.13 -6.14
C THR A 155 -9.98 -6.53 -5.66
N THR A 156 -9.61 -6.64 -4.39
CA THR A 156 -9.33 -7.91 -3.70
C THR A 156 -10.46 -8.25 -2.73
N GLN A 157 -10.66 -9.53 -2.45
CA GLN A 157 -11.70 -10.02 -1.53
C GLN A 157 -11.12 -10.56 -0.23
N ALA A 158 -9.82 -10.86 -0.21
CA ALA A 158 -9.14 -11.42 0.94
C ALA A 158 -7.69 -10.96 1.03
N LYS A 159 -7.18 -10.92 2.25
CA LYS A 159 -5.77 -10.63 2.51
C LYS A 159 -4.85 -11.64 1.83
N GLY A 160 -3.75 -11.13 1.24
CA GLY A 160 -2.78 -11.94 0.51
C GLY A 160 -3.26 -12.47 -0.85
N GLU A 161 -4.40 -12.00 -1.35
CA GLU A 161 -4.91 -12.41 -2.65
C GLU A 161 -4.04 -11.93 -3.81
N SER A 162 -3.38 -10.78 -3.67
CA SER A 162 -2.50 -10.20 -4.69
C SER A 162 -1.45 -11.17 -5.20
N ALA A 163 -0.78 -11.89 -4.29
CA ALA A 163 0.22 -12.89 -4.66
C ALA A 163 -0.37 -14.05 -5.48
N LYS A 164 -1.60 -14.48 -5.19
CA LYS A 164 -2.30 -15.54 -5.92
C LYS A 164 -2.69 -15.08 -7.32
N VAL A 165 -3.13 -13.83 -7.44
CA VAL A 165 -3.47 -13.23 -8.74
C VAL A 165 -2.22 -13.07 -9.60
N ALA A 166 -1.12 -12.56 -9.05
CA ALA A 166 0.16 -12.48 -9.76
C ALA A 166 0.63 -13.85 -10.25
N ALA A 167 0.56 -14.87 -9.39
CA ALA A 167 0.90 -16.24 -9.78
C ALA A 167 -0.01 -16.77 -10.90
N ASN A 168 -1.30 -16.45 -10.88
CA ASN A 168 -2.24 -16.81 -11.94
C ASN A 168 -1.88 -16.14 -13.27
N PHE A 169 -1.56 -14.85 -13.28
CA PHE A 169 -1.12 -14.15 -14.49
C PHE A 169 0.17 -14.77 -15.05
N ASN A 170 1.16 -14.99 -14.20
CA ASN A 170 2.43 -15.61 -14.61
C ASN A 170 2.22 -17.02 -15.18
N LYS A 171 1.35 -17.83 -14.59
CA LYS A 171 1.02 -19.19 -15.09
C LYS A 171 0.43 -19.17 -16.50
N HIS A 172 -0.29 -18.11 -16.87
CA HIS A 172 -0.88 -17.95 -18.20
C HIS A 172 0.01 -17.15 -19.18
N GLY A 173 1.28 -16.95 -18.84
CA GLY A 173 2.26 -16.31 -19.70
C GLY A 173 2.26 -14.77 -19.65
N PHE A 174 1.55 -14.17 -18.70
CA PHE A 174 1.54 -12.73 -18.46
C PHE A 174 2.46 -12.40 -17.30
N LYS A 175 3.68 -11.94 -17.63
CA LYS A 175 4.69 -11.64 -16.62
C LYS A 175 4.25 -10.43 -15.75
N THR A 176 4.21 -10.63 -14.46
CA THR A 176 3.92 -9.59 -13.44
C THR A 176 5.13 -9.32 -12.55
#